data_f50aa3cb9a9d5c7ff582a7e6498c0549
#
_entry.id   f50aa3cb9a9d5c7ff582a7e6498c0549
#
_cell.length_a   1.000
_cell.length_b   1.000
_cell.length_c   1.000
_cell.angle_alpha   90.00
_cell.angle_beta   90.00
_cell.angle_gamma   90.00
#
_symmetry.space_group_name_H-M   'P 1'
#
loop_
_entity.id
_entity.type
_entity.pdbx_description
1 polymer ?
#
loop_
_entity_poly.entity_id
_entity_poly.type
_entity_poly.pdbx_seq_one_letter_code
_entity_poly.pdbx_strand_id
1 'polypeptide(L)'
;MSAKKLYLRSFGCQMNDYDSNRIVDLLGEAMQLEKTEDLNEADVVVLNTCSIREKAQEKVFSDLGRIREAKRDRPDMMIAVGGCVASQEGAGIVKRAPWVDVVFGPQTMHRLPEMLGERARTGKPQVDVSFPEIEKFDHLPAPRAEGAAAFVSIMEGCSKYCTYLSLIH
;
A
#
# COMPACT_ATOMS: atom_id res chain seq x y z
N MET A 1 -7.17 -3.53 26.04
CA MET A 1 -7.35 -3.81 24.60
C MET A 1 -5.96 -3.79 23.98
N SER A 2 -5.57 -4.84 23.29
CA SER A 2 -4.30 -4.80 22.58
C SER A 2 -4.43 -3.89 21.34
N ALA A 3 -3.42 -3.08 21.08
CA ALA A 3 -3.38 -2.24 19.88
C ALA A 3 -3.47 -3.14 18.63
N LYS A 4 -4.23 -2.71 17.63
CA LYS A 4 -4.30 -3.40 16.35
C LYS A 4 -2.95 -3.32 15.64
N LYS A 5 -2.56 -4.37 14.92
CA LYS A 5 -1.23 -4.51 14.34
C LYS A 5 -1.24 -4.40 12.82
N LEU A 6 -0.25 -3.69 12.30
CA LEU A 6 -0.01 -3.49 10.88
C LEU A 6 1.24 -4.25 10.44
N TYR A 7 1.05 -5.21 9.54
CA TYR A 7 2.16 -5.82 8.80
C TYR A 7 2.30 -5.14 7.46
N LEU A 8 3.47 -4.56 7.18
CA LEU A 8 3.75 -3.91 5.91
C LEU A 8 4.95 -4.53 5.22
N ARG A 9 4.77 -4.91 3.97
CA ARG A 9 5.83 -5.41 3.11
C ARG A 9 6.00 -4.54 1.87
N SER A 10 7.20 -4.02 1.69
CA SER A 10 7.59 -3.23 0.52
C SER A 10 8.33 -4.10 -0.49
N PHE A 11 8.07 -3.85 -1.77
CA PHE A 11 8.73 -4.48 -2.89
C PHE A 11 9.40 -3.40 -3.73
N GLY A 12 10.73 -3.32 -3.70
CA GLY A 12 11.36 -2.65 -4.79
C GLY A 12 12.36 -1.55 -4.56
N CYS A 13 12.01 -0.29 -4.50
CA CYS A 13 12.95 0.84 -4.62
C CYS A 13 12.81 1.81 -3.43
N GLN A 14 13.71 2.81 -3.37
CA GLN A 14 13.68 3.84 -2.33
C GLN A 14 12.36 4.62 -2.27
N MET A 15 11.68 4.81 -3.41
CA MET A 15 10.37 5.45 -3.43
C MET A 15 9.32 4.62 -2.68
N ASN A 16 9.39 3.30 -2.80
CA ASN A 16 8.51 2.40 -2.06
C ASN A 16 8.80 2.42 -0.56
N ASP A 17 10.07 2.60 -0.15
CA ASP A 17 10.43 2.72 1.26
C ASP A 17 9.87 4.02 1.85
N TYR A 18 9.99 5.13 1.11
CA TYR A 18 9.36 6.39 1.49
C TYR A 18 7.84 6.25 1.64
N ASP A 19 7.17 5.72 0.61
CA ASP A 19 5.72 5.52 0.65
C ASP A 19 5.30 4.56 1.77
N SER A 20 6.10 3.53 2.05
CA SER A 20 5.85 2.57 3.12
C SER A 20 5.88 3.23 4.50
N ASN A 21 6.86 4.10 4.75
CA ASN A 21 6.93 4.86 6.01
C ASN A 21 5.73 5.80 6.15
N ARG A 22 5.32 6.44 5.06
CA ARG A 22 4.11 7.29 5.04
C ARG A 22 2.83 6.50 5.35
N ILE A 23 2.70 5.28 4.82
CA ILE A 23 1.57 4.41 5.12
C ILE A 23 1.55 4.03 6.60
N VAL A 24 2.70 3.70 7.18
CA VAL A 24 2.81 3.39 8.62
C VAL A 24 2.37 4.58 9.47
N ASP A 25 2.88 5.78 9.17
CA ASP A 25 2.51 6.99 9.88
C ASP A 25 1.01 7.30 9.77
N LEU A 26 0.48 7.23 8.53
CA LEU A 26 -0.92 7.49 8.24
C LEU A 26 -1.86 6.56 9.00
N LEU A 27 -1.60 5.25 8.94
CA LEU A 27 -2.42 4.25 9.61
C LEU A 27 -2.21 4.25 11.13
N GLY A 28 -1.02 4.60 11.60
CA GLY A 28 -0.73 4.80 13.02
C GLY A 28 -1.54 5.95 13.60
N GLU A 29 -1.60 7.09 12.90
CA GLU A 29 -2.36 8.27 13.35
C GLU A 29 -3.87 8.07 13.21
N ALA A 30 -4.35 7.54 12.07
CA ALA A 30 -5.78 7.45 11.79
C ALA A 30 -6.49 6.28 12.49
N MET A 31 -5.81 5.15 12.65
CA MET A 31 -6.40 3.90 13.13
C MET A 31 -5.69 3.32 14.36
N GLN A 32 -4.67 4.00 14.87
CA GLN A 32 -3.87 3.55 16.03
C GLN A 32 -3.26 2.14 15.81
N LEU A 33 -2.76 1.90 14.59
CA LEU A 33 -2.10 0.65 14.24
C LEU A 33 -0.62 0.70 14.64
N GLU A 34 -0.13 -0.35 15.27
CA GLU A 34 1.28 -0.54 15.57
C GLU A 34 1.93 -1.48 14.55
N LYS A 35 3.12 -1.11 14.06
CA LYS A 35 3.85 -1.96 13.12
C LYS A 35 4.28 -3.27 13.76
N THR A 36 4.07 -4.40 13.07
CA THR A 36 4.58 -5.73 13.44
C THR A 36 5.34 -6.37 12.29
N GLU A 37 6.30 -7.20 12.62
CA GLU A 37 7.02 -8.05 11.65
C GLU A 37 6.41 -9.46 11.54
N ASP A 38 5.44 -9.80 12.40
CA ASP A 38 4.74 -11.08 12.36
C ASP A 38 3.40 -10.96 11.63
N LEU A 39 3.32 -11.62 10.48
CA LEU A 39 2.09 -11.70 9.68
C LEU A 39 0.90 -12.29 10.45
N ASN A 40 1.17 -13.26 11.33
CA ASN A 40 0.10 -13.95 12.07
C ASN A 40 -0.55 -13.07 13.14
N GLU A 41 0.14 -12.03 13.59
CA GLU A 41 -0.41 -11.07 14.55
C GLU A 41 -1.12 -9.88 13.87
N ALA A 42 -0.98 -9.72 12.56
CA ALA A 42 -1.46 -8.55 11.85
C ALA A 42 -2.99 -8.52 11.76
N ASP A 43 -3.57 -7.37 12.03
CA ASP A 43 -4.99 -7.06 11.77
C ASP A 43 -5.16 -6.42 10.39
N VAL A 44 -4.14 -5.69 9.95
CA VAL A 44 -4.06 -5.10 8.61
C VAL A 44 -2.73 -5.48 7.97
N VAL A 45 -2.79 -5.96 6.76
CA VAL A 45 -1.63 -6.30 5.92
C VAL A 45 -1.59 -5.36 4.73
N VAL A 46 -0.47 -4.67 4.52
CA VAL A 46 -0.26 -3.80 3.37
C VAL A 46 0.91 -4.31 2.55
N LEU A 47 0.69 -4.54 1.27
CA LEU A 47 1.73 -4.82 0.28
C LEU A 47 1.95 -3.56 -0.58
N ASN A 48 3.08 -2.91 -0.41
CA ASN A 48 3.47 -1.77 -1.25
C ASN A 48 4.32 -2.27 -2.42
N THR A 49 3.75 -2.24 -3.62
CA THR A 49 4.26 -2.93 -4.80
C THR A 49 5.06 -2.02 -5.72
N CYS A 50 5.97 -2.60 -6.49
CA CYS A 50 6.78 -1.91 -7.49
C CYS A 50 6.68 -2.62 -8.84
N SER A 51 6.61 -1.87 -9.93
CA SER A 51 6.56 -2.40 -11.30
C SER A 51 7.90 -2.36 -12.03
N ILE A 52 8.94 -1.79 -11.43
CA ILE A 52 10.26 -1.58 -12.10
C ILE A 52 11.01 -2.89 -12.32
N ARG A 53 10.82 -3.88 -11.47
CA ARG A 53 11.52 -5.16 -11.55
C ARG A 53 10.70 -6.19 -12.31
N GLU A 54 11.33 -6.88 -13.27
CA GLU A 54 10.75 -8.09 -13.86
C GLU A 54 10.30 -9.04 -12.76
N LYS A 55 9.14 -9.66 -12.96
CA LYS A 55 8.51 -10.58 -11.98
C LYS A 55 8.02 -9.94 -10.67
N ALA A 56 8.02 -8.61 -10.56
CA ALA A 56 7.44 -7.96 -9.36
C ALA A 56 5.98 -8.35 -9.16
N GLN A 57 5.21 -8.41 -10.24
CA GLN A 57 3.82 -8.84 -10.23
C GLN A 57 3.64 -10.29 -9.76
N GLU A 58 4.44 -11.23 -10.28
CA GLU A 58 4.39 -12.64 -9.87
C GLU A 58 4.69 -12.79 -8.39
N LYS A 59 5.67 -12.03 -7.89
CA LYS A 59 6.04 -12.02 -6.48
C LYS A 59 4.91 -11.53 -5.58
N VAL A 60 4.20 -10.49 -6.01
CA VAL A 60 3.02 -9.96 -5.30
C VAL A 60 1.95 -11.04 -5.17
N PHE A 61 1.61 -11.74 -6.26
CA PHE A 61 0.61 -12.81 -6.21
C PHE A 61 1.06 -14.04 -5.41
N SER A 62 2.36 -14.36 -5.43
CA SER A 62 2.92 -15.41 -4.58
C SER A 62 2.77 -15.08 -3.10
N ASP A 63 3.06 -13.84 -2.71
CA ASP A 63 2.88 -13.39 -1.32
C ASP A 63 1.40 -13.29 -0.94
N LEU A 64 0.53 -12.86 -1.83
CA LEU A 64 -0.92 -12.88 -1.61
C LEU A 64 -1.43 -14.30 -1.36
N GLY A 65 -0.86 -15.30 -2.00
CA GLY A 65 -1.16 -16.70 -1.72
C GLY A 65 -0.82 -17.13 -0.29
N ARG A 66 0.34 -16.72 0.22
CA ARG A 66 0.73 -16.97 1.63
C ARG A 66 -0.15 -16.23 2.63
N ILE A 67 -0.46 -14.97 2.34
CA ILE A 67 -1.32 -14.13 3.20
C ILE A 67 -2.74 -14.69 3.24
N ARG A 68 -3.22 -15.31 2.16
CA ARG A 68 -4.51 -16.01 2.12
C ARG A 68 -4.63 -17.08 3.22
N GLU A 69 -3.56 -17.83 3.46
CA GLU A 69 -3.56 -18.86 4.51
C GLU A 69 -3.71 -18.21 5.89
N ALA A 70 -2.94 -17.16 6.18
CA ALA A 70 -3.07 -16.41 7.43
C ALA A 70 -4.48 -15.80 7.61
N LYS A 71 -5.08 -15.31 6.53
CA LYS A 71 -6.45 -14.77 6.56
C LYS A 71 -7.51 -15.83 6.84
N ARG A 72 -7.29 -17.09 6.45
CA ARG A 72 -8.20 -18.20 6.78
C ARG A 72 -8.31 -18.43 8.29
N ASP A 73 -7.19 -18.28 9.00
CA ASP A 73 -7.14 -18.42 10.46
C ASP A 73 -7.65 -17.14 11.17
N ARG A 74 -7.57 -15.99 10.49
CA ARG A 74 -8.01 -14.68 10.97
C ARG A 74 -8.91 -13.97 9.94
N PRO A 75 -10.19 -14.33 9.85
CA PRO A 75 -11.11 -13.77 8.84
C PRO A 75 -11.27 -12.25 8.88
N ASP A 76 -11.07 -11.64 10.06
CA ASP A 76 -11.15 -10.18 10.25
C ASP A 76 -9.91 -9.41 9.76
N MET A 77 -8.83 -10.12 9.41
CA MET A 77 -7.64 -9.51 8.82
C MET A 77 -7.99 -8.81 7.52
N MET A 78 -7.60 -7.56 7.38
CA MET A 78 -7.76 -6.80 6.14
C MET A 78 -6.47 -6.78 5.33
N ILE A 79 -6.57 -6.95 4.02
CA ILE A 79 -5.45 -6.98 3.09
C ILE A 79 -5.57 -5.84 2.09
N ALA A 80 -4.59 -4.96 2.09
CA ALA A 80 -4.48 -3.86 1.14
C ALA A 80 -3.26 -4.04 0.23
N VAL A 81 -3.43 -3.77 -1.06
CA VAL A 81 -2.36 -3.79 -2.07
C VAL A 81 -2.24 -2.41 -2.67
N GLY A 82 -1.07 -1.82 -2.58
CA GLY A 82 -0.78 -0.48 -3.06
C GLY A 82 0.44 -0.42 -3.97
N GLY A 83 0.71 0.75 -4.52
CA GLY A 83 1.88 1.05 -5.33
C GLY A 83 1.68 0.86 -6.83
N CYS A 84 2.78 0.73 -7.58
CA CYS A 84 2.75 0.77 -9.04
C CYS A 84 2.04 -0.42 -9.68
N VAL A 85 2.22 -1.64 -9.19
CA VAL A 85 1.50 -2.82 -9.69
C VAL A 85 0.00 -2.70 -9.41
N ALA A 86 -0.35 -2.21 -8.22
CA ALA A 86 -1.74 -1.96 -7.87
C ALA A 86 -2.40 -0.94 -8.81
N SER A 87 -1.66 0.13 -9.16
CA SER A 87 -2.13 1.15 -10.10
C SER A 87 -2.34 0.60 -11.52
N GLN A 88 -1.47 -0.30 -11.98
CA GLN A 88 -1.57 -0.91 -13.30
C GLN A 88 -2.70 -1.93 -13.39
N GLU A 89 -2.83 -2.80 -12.40
CA GLU A 89 -3.79 -3.90 -12.40
C GLU A 89 -5.18 -3.51 -11.89
N GLY A 90 -5.26 -2.53 -10.99
CA GLY A 90 -6.51 -2.03 -10.44
C GLY A 90 -7.42 -3.15 -9.93
N ALA A 91 -8.66 -3.18 -10.43
CA ALA A 91 -9.64 -4.21 -10.09
C ALA A 91 -9.24 -5.63 -10.52
N GLY A 92 -8.26 -5.80 -11.40
CA GLY A 92 -7.71 -7.09 -11.80
C GLY A 92 -7.11 -7.86 -10.62
N ILE A 93 -6.53 -7.16 -9.64
CA ILE A 93 -6.01 -7.78 -8.42
C ILE A 93 -7.12 -8.47 -7.65
N VAL A 94 -8.25 -7.79 -7.43
CA VAL A 94 -9.39 -8.37 -6.71
C VAL A 94 -10.00 -9.55 -7.45
N LYS A 95 -10.02 -9.52 -8.79
CA LYS A 95 -10.50 -10.65 -9.60
C LYS A 95 -9.62 -11.89 -9.45
N ARG A 96 -8.29 -11.72 -9.42
CA ARG A 96 -7.32 -12.83 -9.25
C ARG A 96 -7.15 -13.26 -7.79
N ALA A 97 -7.31 -12.33 -6.86
CA ALA A 97 -7.15 -12.54 -5.42
C ALA A 97 -8.36 -11.95 -4.68
N PRO A 98 -9.52 -12.67 -4.66
CA PRO A 98 -10.77 -12.15 -4.06
C PRO A 98 -10.68 -11.90 -2.54
N TRP A 99 -9.63 -12.37 -1.89
CA TRP A 99 -9.35 -12.13 -0.47
C TRP A 99 -8.67 -10.78 -0.20
N VAL A 100 -8.30 -10.05 -1.24
CA VAL A 100 -7.82 -8.67 -1.11
C VAL A 100 -9.00 -7.74 -0.86
N ASP A 101 -8.85 -6.87 0.13
CA ASP A 101 -9.92 -5.99 0.60
C ASP A 101 -9.82 -4.58 0.02
N VAL A 102 -8.60 -4.07 -0.18
CA VAL A 102 -8.35 -2.71 -0.68
C VAL A 102 -7.24 -2.74 -1.73
N VAL A 103 -7.44 -2.00 -2.82
CA VAL A 103 -6.43 -1.74 -3.85
C VAL A 103 -6.33 -0.22 -4.03
N PHE A 104 -5.12 0.33 -3.86
CA PHE A 104 -4.88 1.76 -3.96
C PHE A 104 -3.64 2.08 -4.79
N GLY A 105 -3.65 3.22 -5.47
CA GLY A 105 -2.49 3.73 -6.20
C GLY A 105 -1.56 4.57 -5.31
N PRO A 106 -0.36 4.93 -5.82
CA PRO A 106 0.55 5.82 -5.09
C PRO A 106 -0.07 7.20 -4.79
N GLN A 107 -0.96 7.66 -5.67
CA GLN A 107 -1.62 8.96 -5.54
C GLN A 107 -2.83 8.96 -4.59
N THR A 108 -3.36 7.79 -4.26
CA THR A 108 -4.55 7.64 -3.42
C THR A 108 -4.24 7.02 -2.05
N MET A 109 -2.96 6.86 -1.70
CA MET A 109 -2.58 6.24 -0.43
C MET A 109 -3.11 7.00 0.79
N HIS A 110 -3.29 8.32 0.71
CA HIS A 110 -3.87 9.14 1.79
C HIS A 110 -5.32 8.75 2.12
N ARG A 111 -6.04 8.12 1.19
CA ARG A 111 -7.42 7.62 1.38
C ARG A 111 -7.48 6.21 1.98
N LEU A 112 -6.34 5.57 2.22
CA LEU A 112 -6.28 4.18 2.70
C LEU A 112 -7.06 3.95 4.01
N PRO A 113 -7.00 4.82 5.04
CA PRO A 113 -7.81 4.65 6.25
C PRO A 113 -9.31 4.66 5.97
N GLU A 114 -9.77 5.56 5.10
CA GLU A 114 -11.17 5.64 4.68
C GLU A 114 -11.61 4.39 3.93
N MET A 115 -10.79 3.91 2.99
CA MET A 115 -11.08 2.70 2.21
C MET A 115 -11.15 1.45 3.09
N LEU A 116 -10.28 1.32 4.10
CA LEU A 116 -10.34 0.25 5.09
C LEU A 116 -11.62 0.34 5.94
N GLY A 117 -12.01 1.53 6.36
CA GLY A 117 -13.27 1.79 7.06
C GLY A 117 -14.49 1.41 6.22
N GLU A 118 -14.54 1.82 4.96
CA GLU A 118 -15.62 1.48 4.02
C GLU A 118 -15.68 -0.04 3.76
N ARG A 119 -14.55 -0.69 3.63
CA ARG A 119 -14.50 -2.15 3.50
C ARG A 119 -15.09 -2.83 4.74
N ALA A 120 -14.72 -2.39 5.94
CA ALA A 120 -15.25 -2.94 7.18
C ALA A 120 -16.77 -2.72 7.30
N ARG A 121 -17.27 -1.58 6.84
CA ARG A 121 -18.70 -1.23 6.89
C ARG A 121 -19.54 -1.96 5.86
N THR A 122 -19.06 -2.06 4.60
CA THR A 122 -19.85 -2.55 3.47
C THR A 122 -19.60 -4.03 3.15
N GLY A 123 -18.50 -4.59 3.60
CA GLY A 123 -18.07 -5.93 3.22
C GLY A 123 -17.59 -6.06 1.76
N LYS A 124 -17.55 -4.96 1.00
CA LYS A 124 -17.16 -4.95 -0.42
C LYS A 124 -15.72 -4.49 -0.60
N PRO A 125 -14.94 -5.10 -1.51
CA PRO A 125 -13.61 -4.61 -1.84
C PRO A 125 -13.64 -3.16 -2.31
N GLN A 126 -12.62 -2.39 -1.91
CA GLN A 126 -12.44 -0.99 -2.31
C GLN A 126 -11.27 -0.88 -3.29
N VAL A 127 -11.47 -0.24 -4.42
CA VAL A 127 -10.43 -0.02 -5.43
C VAL A 127 -10.41 1.45 -5.79
N ASP A 128 -9.30 2.13 -5.51
CA ASP A 128 -9.06 3.51 -5.94
C ASP A 128 -7.62 3.67 -6.44
N VAL A 129 -7.47 3.63 -7.74
CA VAL A 129 -6.20 3.83 -8.46
C VAL A 129 -6.25 5.10 -9.33
N SER A 130 -7.13 6.02 -8.99
CA SER A 130 -7.26 7.31 -9.67
C SER A 130 -6.00 8.18 -9.47
N PHE A 131 -5.87 9.20 -10.31
CA PHE A 131 -4.81 10.21 -10.22
C PHE A 131 -5.43 11.56 -9.92
N PRO A 132 -5.82 11.83 -8.65
CA PRO A 132 -6.34 13.13 -8.28
C PRO A 132 -5.23 14.18 -8.41
N GLU A 133 -5.56 15.31 -9.00
CA GLU A 133 -4.65 16.46 -9.03
C GLU A 133 -4.47 16.99 -7.60
N ILE A 134 -3.22 17.02 -7.11
CA ILE A 134 -2.77 17.78 -5.91
C ILE A 134 -3.29 17.32 -4.52
N GLU A 135 -4.00 16.21 -4.35
CA GLU A 135 -4.52 15.81 -3.03
C GLU A 135 -3.48 15.18 -2.09
N LYS A 136 -2.48 14.48 -2.64
CA LYS A 136 -1.61 13.58 -1.87
C LYS A 136 -0.79 14.30 -0.79
N PHE A 137 -0.19 15.43 -1.12
CA PHE A 137 0.75 16.11 -0.21
C PHE A 137 0.06 16.84 0.94
N ASP A 138 -1.17 17.31 0.72
CA ASP A 138 -1.92 18.08 1.72
C ASP A 138 -2.50 17.20 2.84
N HIS A 139 -2.65 15.90 2.59
CA HIS A 139 -3.30 14.96 3.51
C HIS A 139 -2.36 13.89 4.12
N LEU A 140 -1.07 13.97 3.84
CA LEU A 140 -0.09 13.06 4.45
C LEU A 140 0.52 13.67 5.71
N PRO A 141 0.74 12.88 6.77
CA PRO A 141 1.44 13.32 7.97
C PRO A 141 2.84 13.90 7.65
N ALA A 142 3.39 14.75 8.50
CA ALA A 142 4.75 15.26 8.31
C ALA A 142 5.78 14.12 8.26
N PRO A 143 6.81 14.20 7.38
CA PRO A 143 7.83 13.16 7.29
C PRO A 143 8.59 13.05 8.62
N ARG A 144 8.83 11.81 9.05
CA ARG A 144 9.69 11.52 10.20
C ARG A 144 11.09 11.19 9.74
N ALA A 145 12.09 11.66 10.48
CA ALA A 145 13.47 11.23 10.29
C ALA A 145 13.69 9.92 11.05
N GLU A 146 14.11 8.88 10.35
CA GLU A 146 14.62 7.66 10.95
C GLU A 146 16.17 7.73 10.97
N GLY A 147 16.72 8.05 12.12
CA GLY A 147 18.17 8.20 12.30
C GLY A 147 18.71 9.53 11.77
N ALA A 148 19.90 9.48 11.12
CA ALA A 148 20.62 10.67 10.65
C ALA A 148 20.14 11.20 9.27
N ALA A 149 19.19 10.55 8.63
CA ALA A 149 18.70 10.89 7.30
C ALA A 149 17.17 10.83 7.24
N ALA A 150 16.59 11.71 6.42
CA ALA A 150 15.17 11.67 6.10
C ALA A 150 14.98 11.78 4.58
N PHE A 151 14.03 11.02 4.04
CA PHE A 151 13.62 11.18 2.67
C PHE A 151 12.53 12.25 2.57
N VAL A 152 12.72 13.19 1.66
CA VAL A 152 11.74 14.23 1.36
C VAL A 152 11.39 14.15 -0.12
N SER A 153 10.12 13.95 -0.44
CA SER A 153 9.65 14.03 -1.82
C SER A 153 9.55 15.50 -2.21
N ILE A 154 10.30 15.90 -3.23
CA ILE A 154 10.31 17.28 -3.73
C ILE A 154 9.51 17.43 -5.03
N MET A 155 9.27 16.33 -5.74
CA MET A 155 8.52 16.31 -6.99
C MET A 155 8.01 14.91 -7.30
N GLU A 156 6.82 14.81 -7.85
CA GLU A 156 6.29 13.58 -8.44
C GLU A 156 5.94 13.80 -9.91
N GLY A 157 6.25 12.81 -10.73
CA GLY A 157 6.01 12.87 -12.15
C GLY A 157 7.10 13.62 -12.92
N CYS A 158 7.07 13.47 -14.22
CA CYS A 158 8.01 14.10 -15.15
C CYS A 158 7.36 14.26 -16.52
N SER A 159 7.44 15.45 -17.10
CA SER A 159 6.98 15.74 -18.46
C SER A 159 8.08 15.56 -19.54
N LYS A 160 9.24 15.06 -19.13
CA LYS A 160 10.38 14.82 -20.06
C LYS A 160 10.25 13.44 -20.70
N TYR A 161 10.45 13.39 -22.01
CA TYR A 161 10.59 12.13 -22.73
C TYR A 161 12.00 11.59 -22.50
N CYS A 162 12.11 10.55 -21.68
CA CYS A 162 13.37 9.96 -21.28
C CYS A 162 13.41 8.48 -21.64
N THR A 163 14.47 8.05 -22.35
CA THR A 163 14.68 6.64 -22.70
C THR A 163 15.27 5.80 -21.57
N TYR A 164 15.67 6.45 -20.48
CA TYR A 164 16.30 5.79 -19.33
C TYR A 164 15.30 5.08 -18.41
N LEU A 165 14.10 5.62 -18.27
CA LEU A 165 13.03 5.04 -17.45
C LEU A 165 11.84 4.68 -18.33
N SER A 166 11.52 3.40 -18.41
CA SER A 166 10.32 2.88 -19.10
C SER A 166 8.99 3.18 -18.40
N LEU A 167 9.02 3.92 -17.31
CA LEU A 167 7.85 4.20 -16.45
C LEU A 167 6.93 5.33 -16.98
N ILE A 168 7.31 5.96 -18.10
CA ILE A 168 6.64 7.17 -18.60
C ILE A 168 5.75 6.85 -19.82
N HIS A 169 5.59 5.60 -20.14
CA HIS A 169 4.81 5.18 -21.30
C HIS A 169 3.50 4.52 -20.91
#